data_6137d93a5ce77ce9cd22ba7aeeef1627
#
_entry.id   6137d93a5ce77ce9cd22ba7aeeef1627
#
_cell.length_a   1.000
_cell.length_b   1.000
_cell.length_c   1.000
_cell.angle_alpha   90.00
_cell.angle_beta   90.00
_cell.angle_gamma   90.00
#
_symmetry.space_group_name_H-M   'P 1'
#
loop_
_entity.id
_entity.type
_entity.pdbx_description
1 polymer ?
#
loop_
_entity_poly.entity_id
_entity_poly.type
_entity_poly.pdbx_seq_one_letter_code
_entity_poly.pdbx_strand_id
1 'polypeptide(L)'
;EFTGRVAGTYASAPAETPHVSLAGGTFHNGLSYSIHETEANAATLLAILKEGYALAHADGTPVDLGTEPSFNRFSGTYTLSGEVQVVAHTHNVRSGRPGYCGCGYACPHDGQMPDSYFTLPVCSLCGVSYGTPLKDLRTPTGKIIIDENNWWQDFLNTVTFGLFFPTGARFTIEAADDSVDHAGYDPQLYPVTVEYLVTDQRYTSDKMGDLADQFRPYPGKAVALPDDQPSIVYAKITDWAGNVTYLSTADLTVDATAPEISSDVAENQIYCQDGLRIAFRDDHLKSVTLNGTEMTYAAEDGWCVLRLSAVSGSQEGQQTLTVTDEAGNGTTVHFQWYAGHSFDDTGLCSHCGLQAEARWNDVFFPHLEDALTSADAAEDGARFTAVVMLTNVSLPADAFSLDGIRAVLALEGHTLTLSAPMTLEQSTGNLTIRDSTSSGKITGQALTVKGGRLTVEAGCFENTLDLQDYNVTLFGGTFARITSED
;
A
#
# COMPACT_ATOMS: atom_id res chain seq x y z
N GLU A 1 -74.55 33.68 0.55
CA GLU A 1 -74.20 32.51 1.38
C GLU A 1 -73.80 31.38 0.42
N PHE A 2 -72.54 30.85 0.54
CA PHE A 2 -72.07 29.78 -0.32
C PHE A 2 -72.00 28.49 0.52
N THR A 3 -72.81 27.50 0.18
CA THR A 3 -72.92 26.23 0.91
C THR A 3 -72.25 25.06 0.16
N GLY A 4 -71.48 25.34 -0.84
CA GLY A 4 -70.83 24.36 -1.68
C GLY A 4 -69.33 24.21 -1.42
N ARG A 5 -68.71 23.26 -2.10
CA ARG A 5 -67.27 23.05 -2.14
C ARG A 5 -66.63 23.96 -3.18
N VAL A 6 -65.68 24.80 -2.77
CA VAL A 6 -64.85 25.48 -3.70
C VAL A 6 -63.68 24.58 -4.09
N ALA A 7 -63.74 24.06 -5.28
CA ALA A 7 -62.60 23.31 -5.85
C ALA A 7 -61.80 24.25 -6.70
N GLY A 8 -60.57 24.52 -6.33
CA GLY A 8 -59.64 25.19 -7.21
C GLY A 8 -59.34 24.26 -8.38
N THR A 9 -59.44 24.77 -9.59
CA THR A 9 -58.95 24.04 -10.77
C THR A 9 -57.45 24.10 -10.81
N TYR A 10 -56.89 22.95 -10.95
CA TYR A 10 -55.47 22.70 -11.11
C TYR A 10 -54.91 23.36 -12.37
N ALA A 11 -53.83 24.11 -12.27
CA ALA A 11 -53.03 24.57 -13.38
C ALA A 11 -51.83 23.61 -13.55
N SER A 12 -51.65 23.11 -14.75
CA SER A 12 -50.55 22.18 -15.11
C SER A 12 -49.18 22.84 -15.29
N ALA A 13 -49.05 24.12 -14.97
CA ALA A 13 -47.82 24.89 -15.06
C ALA A 13 -47.62 25.78 -13.82
N PRO A 14 -46.37 25.87 -13.30
CA PRO A 14 -46.10 26.58 -12.04
C PRO A 14 -46.24 28.09 -12.07
N ALA A 15 -46.76 28.68 -13.15
CA ALA A 15 -46.90 30.13 -13.35
C ALA A 15 -48.34 30.62 -13.55
N GLU A 16 -49.35 29.77 -13.45
CA GLU A 16 -50.71 30.22 -13.66
C GLU A 16 -51.35 30.67 -12.34
N THR A 17 -51.86 31.89 -12.31
CA THR A 17 -52.65 32.43 -11.19
C THR A 17 -53.95 31.63 -11.01
N PRO A 18 -54.37 31.33 -9.79
CA PRO A 18 -55.61 30.62 -9.55
C PRO A 18 -56.80 31.39 -10.15
N HIS A 19 -57.68 30.67 -10.83
CA HIS A 19 -58.88 31.27 -11.44
C HIS A 19 -59.95 31.71 -10.45
N VAL A 20 -59.72 31.45 -9.16
CA VAL A 20 -60.65 31.84 -8.08
C VAL A 20 -60.01 32.85 -7.18
N SER A 21 -60.64 33.99 -6.95
CA SER A 21 -60.21 35.01 -6.01
C SER A 21 -61.34 35.30 -5.03
N LEU A 22 -61.12 35.01 -3.77
CA LEU A 22 -62.08 35.21 -2.71
C LEU A 22 -61.88 36.58 -2.07
N ALA A 23 -62.90 37.39 -2.06
CA ALA A 23 -62.92 38.75 -1.50
C ALA A 23 -64.00 38.98 -0.46
N GLY A 24 -64.42 37.90 0.21
CA GLY A 24 -65.44 37.89 1.24
C GLY A 24 -66.31 36.63 1.20
N GLY A 25 -67.10 36.44 2.20
CA GLY A 25 -68.06 35.31 2.32
C GLY A 25 -67.78 34.37 3.48
N THR A 26 -68.78 33.56 3.83
CA THR A 26 -68.75 32.57 4.91
C THR A 26 -68.88 31.20 4.32
N PHE A 27 -68.00 30.30 4.71
CA PHE A 27 -67.96 28.87 4.34
C PHE A 27 -68.37 28.05 5.56
N HIS A 28 -69.64 27.72 5.69
CA HIS A 28 -70.18 27.04 6.89
C HIS A 28 -69.69 25.63 7.16
N ASN A 29 -69.24 24.94 6.11
CA ASN A 29 -68.73 23.55 6.18
C ASN A 29 -67.21 23.48 5.97
N GLY A 30 -66.51 24.59 6.16
CA GLY A 30 -65.08 24.67 5.92
C GLY A 30 -64.70 24.93 4.47
N LEU A 31 -63.40 24.97 4.25
CA LEU A 31 -62.79 25.24 2.93
C LEU A 31 -61.85 24.10 2.58
N SER A 32 -62.05 23.50 1.40
CA SER A 32 -61.14 22.49 0.89
C SER A 32 -60.47 22.97 -0.41
N TYR A 33 -59.18 22.77 -0.50
CA TYR A 33 -58.38 23.12 -1.68
C TYR A 33 -57.51 21.92 -2.09
N SER A 34 -57.65 21.48 -3.33
CA SER A 34 -56.85 20.38 -3.89
C SER A 34 -55.70 20.93 -4.72
N ILE A 35 -54.56 20.36 -4.45
CA ILE A 35 -53.32 20.66 -5.21
C ILE A 35 -52.70 19.35 -5.67
N HIS A 36 -52.11 19.39 -6.85
CA HIS A 36 -51.55 18.17 -7.45
C HIS A 36 -50.06 17.99 -7.22
N GLU A 37 -49.44 18.84 -6.43
CA GLU A 37 -48.01 18.76 -6.13
C GLU A 37 -47.72 18.27 -4.72
N THR A 38 -46.63 17.54 -4.60
CA THR A 38 -46.16 16.87 -3.36
C THR A 38 -45.62 17.81 -2.30
N GLU A 39 -45.43 19.10 -2.61
CA GLU A 39 -44.87 20.13 -1.73
C GLU A 39 -45.81 21.32 -1.49
N ALA A 40 -47.04 21.08 -1.38
CA ALA A 40 -47.96 22.16 -1.05
C ALA A 40 -47.83 22.64 0.38
N ASN A 41 -47.61 23.88 0.54
CA ASN A 41 -47.63 24.58 1.82
C ASN A 41 -48.90 25.44 1.93
N ALA A 42 -49.13 26.01 3.09
CA ALA A 42 -50.27 26.87 3.37
C ALA A 42 -50.36 28.11 2.45
N ALA A 43 -49.31 28.45 1.74
CA ALA A 43 -49.23 29.54 0.78
C ALA A 43 -50.22 29.36 -0.40
N THR A 44 -50.55 28.11 -0.75
CA THR A 44 -51.52 27.83 -1.83
C THR A 44 -52.98 28.20 -1.45
N LEU A 45 -53.33 28.13 -0.19
CA LEU A 45 -54.65 28.67 0.26
C LEU A 45 -54.72 30.18 0.22
N LEU A 46 -53.62 30.87 0.45
CA LEU A 46 -53.51 32.32 0.30
C LEU A 46 -53.65 32.77 -1.14
N ALA A 47 -53.22 31.95 -2.09
CA ALA A 47 -53.28 32.28 -3.52
C ALA A 47 -54.74 32.43 -4.02
N ILE A 48 -55.72 31.88 -3.35
CA ILE A 48 -57.14 32.05 -3.71
C ILE A 48 -57.79 33.27 -3.03
N LEU A 49 -57.10 33.95 -2.12
CA LEU A 49 -57.61 35.15 -1.48
C LEU A 49 -57.23 36.39 -2.32
N LYS A 50 -58.15 37.33 -2.43
CA LYS A 50 -57.83 38.63 -2.94
C LYS A 50 -56.87 39.36 -2.00
N GLU A 51 -56.00 40.14 -2.54
CA GLU A 51 -55.11 41.00 -1.76
C GLU A 51 -55.89 41.85 -0.73
N GLY A 52 -55.39 41.90 0.52
CA GLY A 52 -56.06 42.60 1.61
C GLY A 52 -57.17 41.77 2.31
N TYR A 53 -57.25 40.47 2.05
CA TYR A 53 -58.19 39.56 2.73
C TYR A 53 -57.46 38.39 3.38
N ALA A 54 -58.08 37.89 4.46
CA ALA A 54 -57.59 36.72 5.20
C ALA A 54 -58.72 35.78 5.59
N LEU A 55 -58.39 34.58 6.02
CA LEU A 55 -59.35 33.64 6.57
C LEU A 55 -59.45 33.85 8.08
N ALA A 56 -60.69 33.83 8.61
CA ALA A 56 -60.98 33.90 10.01
C ALA A 56 -62.04 32.83 10.40
N HIS A 57 -62.00 32.38 11.64
CA HIS A 57 -63.07 31.57 12.21
C HIS A 57 -64.36 32.38 12.45
N ALA A 58 -65.45 31.72 12.77
CA ALA A 58 -66.75 32.36 13.04
C ALA A 58 -66.68 33.39 14.19
N ASP A 59 -65.77 33.23 15.12
CA ASP A 59 -65.56 34.17 16.23
C ASP A 59 -64.63 35.35 15.87
N GLY A 60 -64.20 35.43 14.61
CA GLY A 60 -63.32 36.49 14.10
C GLY A 60 -61.82 36.26 14.38
N THR A 61 -61.45 35.16 15.00
CA THR A 61 -60.01 34.83 15.18
C THR A 61 -59.38 34.45 13.82
N PRO A 62 -58.19 34.95 13.50
CA PRO A 62 -57.50 34.58 12.27
C PRO A 62 -57.21 33.08 12.19
N VAL A 63 -57.41 32.47 11.03
CA VAL A 63 -56.99 31.10 10.77
C VAL A 63 -55.46 31.07 10.60
N ASP A 64 -54.78 30.26 11.42
CA ASP A 64 -53.33 30.00 11.23
C ASP A 64 -53.11 28.96 10.11
N LEU A 65 -52.83 29.43 8.92
CA LEU A 65 -52.61 28.57 7.77
C LEU A 65 -51.35 27.71 7.87
N GLY A 66 -50.45 27.95 8.84
CA GLY A 66 -49.29 27.12 9.12
C GLY A 66 -49.59 25.85 9.91
N THR A 67 -50.67 25.87 10.71
CA THR A 67 -50.96 24.80 11.66
C THR A 67 -52.35 24.19 11.55
N GLU A 68 -53.37 24.95 11.12
CA GLU A 68 -54.76 24.52 11.15
C GLU A 68 -55.21 23.69 9.93
N PRO A 69 -54.74 23.92 8.68
CA PRO A 69 -55.18 23.10 7.56
C PRO A 69 -54.68 21.66 7.69
N SER A 70 -55.58 20.70 7.67
CA SER A 70 -55.19 19.29 7.56
C SER A 70 -54.89 18.94 6.09
N PHE A 71 -53.75 18.27 5.87
CA PHE A 71 -53.37 17.82 4.55
C PHE A 71 -53.57 16.34 4.38
N ASN A 72 -54.36 15.95 3.39
CA ASN A 72 -54.50 14.57 2.99
C ASN A 72 -53.58 14.26 1.80
N ARG A 73 -52.50 13.53 2.11
CA ARG A 73 -51.48 13.19 1.07
C ARG A 73 -51.98 12.28 -0.06
N PHE A 74 -53.09 11.53 0.20
CA PHE A 74 -53.65 10.65 -0.84
C PHE A 74 -54.50 11.39 -1.88
N SER A 75 -55.12 12.48 -1.47
CA SER A 75 -55.93 13.31 -2.39
C SER A 75 -55.29 14.64 -2.77
N GLY A 76 -54.12 14.95 -2.20
CA GLY A 76 -53.51 16.25 -2.41
C GLY A 76 -54.42 17.43 -1.94
N THR A 77 -55.18 17.23 -0.90
CA THR A 77 -56.20 18.18 -0.48
C THR A 77 -55.86 18.78 0.87
N TYR A 78 -55.81 20.11 0.95
CA TYR A 78 -55.85 20.83 2.22
C TYR A 78 -57.30 21.12 2.61
N THR A 79 -57.63 20.92 3.87
CA THR A 79 -58.98 21.13 4.41
C THR A 79 -58.88 21.93 5.70
N LEU A 80 -59.61 23.04 5.73
CA LEU A 80 -59.98 23.78 6.93
C LEU A 80 -61.38 23.33 7.37
N SER A 81 -61.48 22.77 8.56
CA SER A 81 -62.74 22.30 9.09
C SER A 81 -63.42 23.38 9.91
N GLY A 82 -64.77 23.31 9.98
CA GLY A 82 -65.56 24.30 10.68
C GLY A 82 -65.98 25.48 9.81
N GLU A 83 -66.65 26.44 10.45
CA GLU A 83 -67.04 27.67 9.72
C GLU A 83 -65.83 28.59 9.53
N VAL A 84 -65.57 29.00 8.29
CA VAL A 84 -64.49 29.90 7.91
C VAL A 84 -65.05 31.11 7.15
N GLN A 85 -64.58 32.27 7.50
CA GLN A 85 -64.96 33.54 6.87
C GLN A 85 -63.79 34.18 6.12
N VAL A 86 -64.04 34.76 4.98
CA VAL A 86 -63.08 35.61 4.28
C VAL A 86 -63.34 37.06 4.66
N VAL A 87 -62.43 37.66 5.39
CA VAL A 87 -62.55 39.01 5.97
C VAL A 87 -61.49 39.92 5.46
N ALA A 88 -61.81 41.24 5.37
CA ALA A 88 -60.83 42.24 5.09
C ALA A 88 -59.75 42.25 6.21
N HIS A 89 -58.50 42.25 5.88
CA HIS A 89 -57.40 42.09 6.81
C HIS A 89 -56.18 42.90 6.37
N THR A 90 -55.59 43.62 7.31
CA THR A 90 -54.30 44.23 7.12
C THR A 90 -53.24 43.33 7.69
N HIS A 91 -52.33 42.84 6.88
CA HIS A 91 -51.28 41.93 7.30
C HIS A 91 -50.30 42.59 8.25
N ASN A 92 -50.17 42.03 9.47
CA ASN A 92 -49.17 42.43 10.45
C ASN A 92 -48.10 41.33 10.55
N VAL A 93 -47.06 41.47 9.76
CA VAL A 93 -45.98 40.48 9.66
C VAL A 93 -44.99 40.52 10.84
N ARG A 94 -45.25 41.35 11.84
CA ARG A 94 -44.46 41.40 13.09
C ARG A 94 -45.17 40.71 14.28
N SER A 95 -46.44 40.38 14.11
CA SER A 95 -47.21 39.69 15.16
C SER A 95 -47.23 38.18 14.90
N GLY A 96 -46.80 37.39 15.86
CA GLY A 96 -46.80 35.92 15.75
C GLY A 96 -45.45 35.36 15.30
N ARG A 97 -45.47 34.42 14.33
CA ARG A 97 -44.25 33.83 13.74
C ARG A 97 -43.49 34.88 12.96
N PRO A 98 -42.20 35.13 13.24
CA PRO A 98 -41.41 36.13 12.53
C PRO A 98 -41.49 35.95 10.99
N GLY A 99 -41.76 37.03 10.26
CA GLY A 99 -41.90 37.03 8.83
C GLY A 99 -43.27 36.60 8.30
N TYR A 100 -44.21 36.27 9.18
CA TYR A 100 -45.56 35.90 8.80
C TYR A 100 -46.60 36.68 9.61
N CYS A 101 -47.69 37.05 8.96
CA CYS A 101 -48.90 37.47 9.67
C CYS A 101 -49.54 36.25 10.34
N GLY A 102 -50.29 36.46 11.43
CA GLY A 102 -51.05 35.39 12.10
C GLY A 102 -52.10 34.68 11.20
N CYS A 103 -52.42 35.28 10.04
CA CYS A 103 -53.23 34.65 9.00
C CYS A 103 -52.43 33.76 8.03
N GLY A 104 -51.11 33.61 8.22
CA GLY A 104 -50.24 32.82 7.35
C GLY A 104 -49.64 33.59 6.18
N TYR A 105 -49.98 34.89 5.97
CA TYR A 105 -49.41 35.69 4.90
C TYR A 105 -47.93 35.92 5.17
N ALA A 106 -47.10 35.51 4.20
CA ALA A 106 -45.64 35.73 4.26
C ALA A 106 -45.30 37.20 3.92
N CYS A 107 -44.36 37.76 4.64
CA CYS A 107 -43.85 39.10 4.33
C CYS A 107 -43.19 39.10 2.94
N PRO A 108 -43.53 40.07 2.05
CA PRO A 108 -42.91 40.15 0.73
C PRO A 108 -41.44 40.60 0.77
N HIS A 109 -40.95 40.98 1.96
CA HIS A 109 -39.57 41.46 2.16
C HIS A 109 -39.16 42.63 1.25
N ASP A 110 -40.08 43.53 0.99
CA ASP A 110 -39.84 44.75 0.20
C ASP A 110 -39.32 45.95 1.02
N GLY A 111 -38.98 45.70 2.28
CA GLY A 111 -38.35 46.65 3.18
C GLY A 111 -36.92 47.00 2.76
N GLN A 112 -36.49 48.24 3.09
CA GLN A 112 -35.11 48.66 2.80
C GLN A 112 -34.07 47.77 3.51
N MET A 113 -33.04 47.42 2.76
CA MET A 113 -31.89 46.71 3.23
C MET A 113 -30.91 47.63 3.95
N PRO A 114 -30.34 47.26 5.10
CA PRO A 114 -29.23 48.02 5.68
C PRO A 114 -27.99 47.94 4.78
N ASP A 115 -27.26 49.01 4.63
CA ASP A 115 -25.97 49.12 3.94
C ASP A 115 -24.86 48.37 4.74
N SER A 116 -24.99 47.08 4.95
CA SER A 116 -24.01 46.33 5.67
C SER A 116 -23.57 45.08 4.89
N TYR A 117 -22.29 45.04 4.55
CA TYR A 117 -21.69 43.89 3.87
C TYR A 117 -21.56 42.65 4.77
N PHE A 118 -21.90 42.77 6.06
CA PHE A 118 -21.56 41.76 7.07
C PHE A 118 -22.73 41.10 7.78
N THR A 119 -23.95 41.48 7.49
CA THR A 119 -25.13 40.87 8.12
C THR A 119 -26.20 40.61 7.07
N LEU A 120 -26.98 39.55 7.28
CA LEU A 120 -28.19 39.34 6.48
C LEU A 120 -29.05 40.62 6.54
N PRO A 121 -29.56 41.08 5.38
CA PRO A 121 -30.49 42.19 5.37
C PRO A 121 -31.70 41.87 6.24
N VAL A 122 -32.09 42.84 7.05
CA VAL A 122 -33.26 42.70 7.92
C VAL A 122 -34.41 43.47 7.30
N CYS A 123 -35.51 42.78 7.06
CA CYS A 123 -36.69 43.43 6.53
C CYS A 123 -37.22 44.50 7.48
N SER A 124 -37.37 45.73 7.02
CA SER A 124 -37.93 46.83 7.82
C SER A 124 -39.40 46.60 8.20
N LEU A 125 -40.13 45.77 7.43
CA LEU A 125 -41.53 45.47 7.65
C LEU A 125 -41.70 44.40 8.78
N CYS A 126 -40.97 43.29 8.70
CA CYS A 126 -41.16 42.16 9.60
C CYS A 126 -40.03 41.91 10.62
N GLY A 127 -38.91 42.57 10.43
CA GLY A 127 -37.74 42.40 11.33
C GLY A 127 -36.99 41.07 11.13
N VAL A 128 -37.34 40.28 10.14
CA VAL A 128 -36.70 39.00 9.82
C VAL A 128 -35.51 39.21 8.87
N SER A 129 -34.42 38.55 9.14
CA SER A 129 -33.31 38.47 8.19
C SER A 129 -33.72 37.67 6.95
N TYR A 130 -33.48 38.20 5.75
CA TYR A 130 -33.87 37.58 4.49
C TYR A 130 -32.86 37.86 3.38
N GLY A 131 -33.01 37.17 2.26
CA GLY A 131 -32.13 37.31 1.12
C GLY A 131 -30.77 36.68 1.29
N THR A 132 -29.88 36.94 0.36
CA THR A 132 -28.46 36.57 0.44
C THR A 132 -27.73 37.65 1.23
N PRO A 133 -26.83 37.29 2.16
CA PRO A 133 -26.02 38.30 2.83
C PRO A 133 -25.13 38.99 1.81
N LEU A 134 -24.87 40.28 2.05
CA LEU A 134 -23.81 40.99 1.30
C LEU A 134 -22.43 40.48 1.72
N LYS A 135 -22.30 39.87 2.91
CA LYS A 135 -21.12 39.14 3.35
C LYS A 135 -21.20 37.74 2.73
N ASP A 136 -20.06 37.32 2.19
CA ASP A 136 -19.89 35.93 1.83
C ASP A 136 -19.98 35.01 3.07
N LEU A 137 -20.89 34.05 3.04
CA LEU A 137 -21.06 33.02 4.06
C LEU A 137 -20.71 31.62 3.56
N ARG A 138 -20.32 31.51 2.32
CA ARG A 138 -19.87 30.23 1.76
C ARG A 138 -18.41 30.06 2.07
N THR A 139 -18.03 28.84 2.32
CA THR A 139 -16.62 28.51 2.51
C THR A 139 -15.93 28.30 1.17
N PRO A 140 -14.68 28.73 1.02
CA PRO A 140 -13.93 28.48 -0.21
C PRO A 140 -13.78 26.98 -0.47
N THR A 141 -13.57 26.60 -1.71
CA THR A 141 -13.37 25.24 -2.16
C THR A 141 -11.93 25.01 -2.56
N GLY A 142 -11.51 23.76 -2.61
CA GLY A 142 -10.17 23.42 -3.08
C GLY A 142 -9.90 21.94 -3.11
N LYS A 143 -8.72 21.60 -3.58
CA LYS A 143 -8.20 20.21 -3.56
C LYS A 143 -6.70 20.19 -3.37
N ILE A 144 -6.21 19.14 -2.76
CA ILE A 144 -4.79 18.82 -2.67
C ILE A 144 -4.51 17.77 -3.75
N ILE A 145 -3.53 18.02 -4.59
CA ILE A 145 -3.13 17.14 -5.69
C ILE A 145 -1.71 16.67 -5.38
N ILE A 146 -1.53 15.35 -5.34
CA ILE A 146 -0.23 14.72 -5.15
C ILE A 146 0.26 14.25 -6.52
N ASP A 147 1.43 14.68 -6.93
CA ASP A 147 2.16 14.31 -8.15
C ASP A 147 1.30 14.19 -9.43
N GLU A 148 1.19 15.25 -10.19
CA GLU A 148 0.34 15.36 -11.39
C GLU A 148 0.66 14.35 -12.52
N ASN A 149 1.77 13.61 -12.45
CA ASN A 149 2.28 12.82 -13.56
C ASN A 149 1.93 11.32 -13.52
N ASN A 150 1.23 10.82 -12.53
CA ASN A 150 0.92 9.41 -12.41
C ASN A 150 -0.56 9.09 -12.60
N TRP A 151 -0.92 8.57 -13.78
CA TRP A 151 -2.25 8.02 -14.11
C TRP A 151 -2.74 6.92 -13.14
N TRP A 152 -1.86 6.39 -12.29
CA TRP A 152 -2.17 5.43 -11.22
C TRP A 152 -2.98 6.01 -10.06
N GLN A 153 -3.01 7.32 -9.88
CA GLN A 153 -3.70 7.96 -8.75
C GLN A 153 -5.22 7.88 -8.82
N ASP A 154 -5.80 7.90 -10.01
CA ASP A 154 -7.25 7.73 -10.18
C ASP A 154 -7.72 6.31 -9.81
N PHE A 155 -6.86 5.32 -9.91
CA PHE A 155 -7.15 3.94 -9.54
C PHE A 155 -6.97 3.68 -8.03
N LEU A 156 -5.99 4.30 -7.39
CA LEU A 156 -5.66 4.10 -5.98
C LEU A 156 -6.55 4.90 -5.02
N ASN A 157 -7.19 5.96 -5.47
CA ASN A 157 -8.20 6.68 -4.67
C ASN A 157 -9.42 5.83 -4.27
N THR A 158 -9.52 4.62 -4.75
CA THR A 158 -10.66 3.71 -4.50
C THR A 158 -10.32 2.57 -3.53
N VAL A 159 -9.05 2.30 -3.21
CA VAL A 159 -8.66 1.18 -2.33
C VAL A 159 -7.56 1.60 -1.36
N THR A 160 -7.97 1.96 -0.19
CA THR A 160 -7.38 2.01 1.14
C THR A 160 -6.03 1.33 1.39
N PHE A 161 -5.27 1.98 2.26
CA PHE A 161 -4.06 1.68 3.02
C PHE A 161 -2.81 2.35 2.44
N GLY A 162 -2.57 3.62 2.88
CA GLY A 162 -1.33 4.35 2.64
C GLY A 162 -1.00 4.50 1.14
N LEU A 163 -0.90 5.71 0.66
CA LEU A 163 -0.41 5.96 -0.70
C LEU A 163 1.12 6.02 -0.63
N PHE A 164 1.81 5.11 -1.31
CA PHE A 164 3.27 5.07 -1.41
C PHE A 164 3.72 5.82 -2.65
N PHE A 165 4.73 6.66 -2.50
CA PHE A 165 5.31 7.46 -3.58
C PHE A 165 6.83 7.30 -3.59
N PRO A 166 7.47 7.33 -4.78
CA PRO A 166 8.92 7.35 -4.87
C PRO A 166 9.48 8.69 -4.39
N THR A 167 10.77 8.74 -4.18
CA THR A 167 11.48 9.97 -3.80
C THR A 167 11.14 11.15 -4.70
N GLY A 168 11.04 12.32 -4.09
CA GLY A 168 10.74 13.58 -4.78
C GLY A 168 9.26 13.83 -5.03
N ALA A 169 8.36 13.05 -4.42
CA ALA A 169 6.93 13.31 -4.45
C ALA A 169 6.61 14.72 -3.95
N ARG A 170 5.63 15.36 -4.58
CA ARG A 170 5.23 16.75 -4.32
C ARG A 170 3.74 16.86 -4.26
N PHE A 171 3.26 17.91 -3.65
CA PHE A 171 1.85 18.26 -3.71
C PHE A 171 1.64 19.69 -4.19
N THR A 172 0.48 19.93 -4.79
CA THR A 172 -0.04 21.24 -5.11
C THR A 172 -1.42 21.42 -4.47
N ILE A 173 -1.79 22.67 -4.21
CA ILE A 173 -3.11 23.01 -3.68
C ILE A 173 -3.77 23.94 -4.68
N GLU A 174 -4.92 23.53 -5.17
CA GLU A 174 -5.82 24.39 -5.91
C GLU A 174 -6.90 24.89 -4.98
N ALA A 175 -7.20 26.17 -5.04
CA ALA A 175 -8.22 26.80 -4.23
C ALA A 175 -9.02 27.77 -5.08
N ALA A 176 -10.31 27.82 -4.82
CA ALA A 176 -11.22 28.73 -5.47
C ALA A 176 -12.28 29.20 -4.46
N ASP A 177 -12.70 30.43 -4.65
CA ASP A 177 -13.86 30.97 -3.99
C ASP A 177 -14.88 31.33 -5.08
N ASP A 178 -15.96 30.56 -5.15
CA ASP A 178 -17.05 30.72 -6.11
C ASP A 178 -18.31 31.33 -5.49
N SER A 179 -18.16 31.81 -4.27
CA SER A 179 -19.27 32.09 -3.37
C SER A 179 -19.97 33.42 -3.62
N VAL A 180 -19.47 34.23 -4.51
CA VAL A 180 -20.01 35.58 -4.65
C VAL A 180 -20.81 35.75 -5.93
N ASP A 181 -22.07 35.39 -5.87
CA ASP A 181 -23.10 35.88 -6.82
C ASP A 181 -23.30 37.41 -6.68
N HIS A 182 -22.21 38.15 -6.58
CA HIS A 182 -22.25 39.58 -6.36
C HIS A 182 -21.80 40.28 -7.65
N ALA A 183 -22.68 41.12 -8.24
CA ALA A 183 -22.30 41.97 -9.35
C ALA A 183 -21.14 42.90 -8.89
N GLY A 184 -19.91 42.61 -9.34
CA GLY A 184 -18.72 43.38 -9.00
C GLY A 184 -17.66 42.60 -8.19
N TYR A 185 -17.86 41.33 -7.93
CA TYR A 185 -16.79 40.49 -7.35
C TYR A 185 -15.65 40.34 -8.35
N ASP A 186 -14.46 40.70 -7.89
CA ASP A 186 -13.23 40.52 -8.63
C ASP A 186 -12.31 39.61 -7.80
N PRO A 187 -12.01 38.35 -8.26
CA PRO A 187 -11.12 37.44 -7.55
C PRO A 187 -9.71 38.00 -7.30
N GLN A 188 -9.29 39.00 -8.08
CA GLN A 188 -7.99 39.65 -7.90
C GLN A 188 -8.00 40.63 -6.73
N LEU A 189 -9.16 41.21 -6.43
CA LEU A 189 -9.33 42.11 -5.28
C LEU A 189 -9.60 41.38 -3.97
N TYR A 190 -10.12 40.15 -4.06
CA TYR A 190 -10.51 39.32 -2.92
C TYR A 190 -9.93 37.91 -3.02
N PRO A 191 -8.58 37.78 -3.04
CA PRO A 191 -7.94 36.47 -3.19
C PRO A 191 -8.17 35.58 -2.00
N VAL A 192 -8.23 34.27 -2.23
CA VAL A 192 -8.16 33.28 -1.15
C VAL A 192 -6.74 33.19 -0.61
N THR A 193 -6.62 33.03 0.70
CA THR A 193 -5.35 32.72 1.35
C THR A 193 -5.25 31.21 1.54
N VAL A 194 -4.15 30.63 1.10
CA VAL A 194 -3.89 29.20 1.22
C VAL A 194 -2.70 28.97 2.12
N GLU A 195 -2.91 28.16 3.16
CA GLU A 195 -1.88 27.71 4.10
C GLU A 195 -1.86 26.19 4.12
N TYR A 196 -0.74 25.59 4.47
CA TYR A 196 -0.61 24.13 4.55
C TYR A 196 0.17 23.68 5.78
N LEU A 197 -0.08 22.44 6.20
CA LEU A 197 0.63 21.71 7.24
C LEU A 197 0.93 20.30 6.71
N VAL A 198 2.19 19.87 6.84
CA VAL A 198 2.59 18.46 6.62
C VAL A 198 2.96 17.86 7.97
N THR A 199 2.38 16.74 8.32
CA THR A 199 2.56 16.09 9.63
C THR A 199 2.37 14.58 9.48
N ASP A 200 2.90 13.82 10.42
CA ASP A 200 2.71 12.36 10.54
C ASP A 200 1.45 11.99 11.36
N GLN A 201 0.75 12.98 11.92
CA GLN A 201 -0.39 12.76 12.78
C GLN A 201 -1.70 13.13 12.10
N ARG A 202 -2.70 12.24 12.24
CA ARG A 202 -4.06 12.52 11.79
C ARG A 202 -4.83 13.30 12.83
N TYR A 203 -5.40 14.40 12.40
CA TYR A 203 -6.23 15.27 13.23
C TYR A 203 -7.67 15.30 12.72
N THR A 204 -8.61 15.43 13.64
CA THR A 204 -10.02 15.65 13.34
C THR A 204 -10.29 17.14 13.08
N SER A 205 -11.36 17.44 12.34
CA SER A 205 -11.67 18.82 11.92
C SER A 205 -11.85 19.81 13.08
N ASP A 206 -12.31 19.32 14.24
CA ASP A 206 -12.47 20.12 15.45
C ASP A 206 -11.12 20.56 16.06
N LYS A 207 -10.03 19.85 15.73
CA LYS A 207 -8.67 20.17 16.20
C LYS A 207 -7.92 21.14 15.31
N MET A 208 -8.41 21.41 14.10
CA MET A 208 -7.70 22.25 13.12
C MET A 208 -7.49 23.69 13.63
N GLY A 209 -8.42 24.21 14.43
CA GLY A 209 -8.28 25.52 15.06
C GLY A 209 -7.10 25.62 16.04
N ASP A 210 -6.85 24.54 16.78
CA ASP A 210 -5.75 24.46 17.77
C ASP A 210 -4.37 24.40 17.08
N LEU A 211 -4.32 24.06 15.80
CA LEU A 211 -3.11 23.93 15.00
C LEU A 211 -2.82 25.15 14.12
N ALA A 212 -3.59 26.22 14.26
CA ALA A 212 -3.52 27.40 13.38
C ALA A 212 -2.11 27.97 13.24
N ASP A 213 -1.32 27.97 14.30
CA ASP A 213 0.05 28.50 14.33
C ASP A 213 1.07 27.57 13.62
N GLN A 214 0.71 26.34 13.29
CA GLN A 214 1.58 25.37 12.63
C GLN A 214 1.43 25.42 11.11
N PHE A 215 0.35 26.02 10.62
CA PHE A 215 0.15 26.19 9.19
C PHE A 215 1.14 27.21 8.62
N ARG A 216 1.63 26.93 7.42
CA ARG A 216 2.58 27.79 6.69
C ARG A 216 1.94 28.30 5.41
N PRO A 217 2.26 29.53 4.97
CA PRO A 217 1.76 30.03 3.70
C PRO A 217 2.14 29.11 2.53
N TYR A 218 1.16 28.79 1.70
CA TYR A 218 1.39 28.01 0.49
C TYR A 218 2.09 28.86 -0.57
N PRO A 219 3.23 28.42 -1.13
CA PRO A 219 4.03 29.25 -2.05
C PRO A 219 3.45 29.37 -3.45
N GLY A 220 2.25 28.82 -3.73
CA GLY A 220 1.64 28.82 -5.06
C GLY A 220 2.33 27.93 -6.09
N LYS A 221 3.14 26.98 -5.63
CA LYS A 221 3.86 26.01 -6.47
C LYS A 221 4.03 24.69 -5.73
N ALA A 222 4.40 23.63 -6.46
CA ALA A 222 4.60 22.30 -5.90
C ALA A 222 5.57 22.31 -4.71
N VAL A 223 5.15 21.72 -3.60
CA VAL A 223 5.91 21.55 -2.34
C VAL A 223 6.32 20.09 -2.22
N ALA A 224 7.59 19.83 -1.92
CA ALA A 224 8.09 18.47 -1.72
C ALA A 224 7.56 17.87 -0.42
N LEU A 225 7.22 16.60 -0.47
CA LEU A 225 6.97 15.77 0.71
C LEU A 225 8.30 15.27 1.28
N PRO A 226 8.40 15.05 2.60
CA PRO A 226 9.60 14.47 3.20
C PRO A 226 9.73 13.00 2.79
N ASP A 227 10.97 12.58 2.49
CA ASP A 227 11.29 11.18 2.18
C ASP A 227 11.31 10.32 3.46
N ASP A 228 11.01 9.04 3.35
CA ASP A 228 11.07 7.99 4.38
C ASP A 228 10.26 8.32 5.65
N GLN A 229 9.16 9.04 5.48
CA GLN A 229 8.27 9.40 6.58
C GLN A 229 6.80 9.35 6.16
N PRO A 230 5.92 8.81 7.02
CA PRO A 230 4.49 8.96 6.83
C PRO A 230 4.11 10.43 6.90
N SER A 231 3.25 10.87 6.01
CA SER A 231 2.85 12.27 5.89
C SER A 231 1.36 12.40 5.62
N ILE A 232 0.75 13.40 6.21
CA ILE A 232 -0.60 13.87 5.89
C ILE A 232 -0.48 15.35 5.56
N VAL A 233 -1.00 15.73 4.42
CA VAL A 233 -1.05 17.14 4.03
C VAL A 233 -2.41 17.69 4.41
N TYR A 234 -2.42 18.75 5.20
CA TYR A 234 -3.59 19.57 5.47
C TYR A 234 -3.48 20.87 4.71
N ALA A 235 -4.57 21.33 4.13
CA ALA A 235 -4.68 22.65 3.57
C ALA A 235 -5.74 23.45 4.33
N LYS A 236 -5.44 24.69 4.64
CA LYS A 236 -6.35 25.68 5.18
C LYS A 236 -6.53 26.76 4.14
N ILE A 237 -7.74 26.90 3.67
CA ILE A 237 -8.13 27.87 2.66
C ILE A 237 -9.04 28.88 3.33
N THR A 238 -8.66 30.14 3.30
CA THR A 238 -9.42 31.22 3.91
C THR A 238 -9.79 32.23 2.85
N ASP A 239 -11.07 32.54 2.73
CA ASP A 239 -11.54 33.59 1.82
C ASP A 239 -11.35 34.98 2.40
N TRP A 240 -11.67 36.00 1.62
CA TRP A 240 -11.59 37.38 2.05
C TRP A 240 -12.57 37.75 3.19
N ALA A 241 -13.66 36.98 3.32
CA ALA A 241 -14.68 37.19 4.35
C ALA A 241 -14.31 36.50 5.68
N GLY A 242 -13.26 35.68 5.69
CA GLY A 242 -12.78 34.92 6.83
C GLY A 242 -13.45 33.55 7.01
N ASN A 243 -14.17 33.05 6.00
CA ASN A 243 -14.64 31.67 6.03
C ASN A 243 -13.48 30.72 5.72
N VAL A 244 -13.45 29.56 6.38
CA VAL A 244 -12.31 28.67 6.34
C VAL A 244 -12.77 27.27 5.89
N THR A 245 -12.04 26.69 4.95
CA THR A 245 -12.13 25.28 4.58
C THR A 245 -10.83 24.57 4.94
N TYR A 246 -10.94 23.43 5.61
CA TYR A 246 -9.83 22.53 5.86
C TYR A 246 -9.95 21.29 4.96
N LEU A 247 -8.87 20.95 4.30
CA LEU A 247 -8.74 19.73 3.49
C LEU A 247 -7.64 18.85 4.08
N SER A 248 -7.70 17.57 3.85
CA SER A 248 -6.62 16.63 4.20
C SER A 248 -6.50 15.55 3.15
N THR A 249 -5.27 15.05 2.98
CA THR A 249 -5.02 13.84 2.20
C THR A 249 -5.33 12.58 3.02
N ALA A 250 -5.29 11.42 2.36
CA ALA A 250 -5.05 10.14 3.04
C ALA A 250 -3.65 10.13 3.68
N ASP A 251 -3.30 9.06 4.36
CA ASP A 251 -1.94 8.83 4.82
C ASP A 251 -1.03 8.58 3.60
N LEU A 252 0.02 9.35 3.48
CA LEU A 252 1.01 9.30 2.40
C LEU A 252 2.33 8.79 2.98
N THR A 253 3.01 7.92 2.26
CA THR A 253 4.38 7.52 2.59
C THR A 253 5.24 7.75 1.35
N VAL A 254 6.24 8.62 1.48
CA VAL A 254 7.29 8.72 0.46
C VAL A 254 8.37 7.75 0.88
N ASP A 255 8.54 6.69 0.11
CA ASP A 255 9.58 5.69 0.30
C ASP A 255 10.66 5.91 -0.75
N ALA A 256 11.81 6.38 -0.32
CA ALA A 256 12.96 6.65 -1.17
C ALA A 256 13.97 5.49 -1.15
N THR A 257 13.76 4.48 -0.30
CA THR A 257 14.66 3.36 -0.09
C THR A 257 14.31 2.23 -1.05
N ALA A 258 15.26 1.83 -1.87
CA ALA A 258 15.06 0.67 -2.74
C ALA A 258 15.29 -0.64 -1.96
N PRO A 259 14.62 -1.74 -2.34
CA PRO A 259 14.83 -3.05 -1.75
C PRO A 259 16.30 -3.48 -1.75
N GLU A 260 16.74 -4.09 -0.65
CA GLU A 260 18.07 -4.66 -0.52
C GLU A 260 18.09 -6.10 -1.03
N ILE A 261 19.05 -6.44 -1.89
CA ILE A 261 19.36 -7.82 -2.26
C ILE A 261 20.67 -8.20 -1.54
N SER A 262 20.68 -9.37 -0.88
CA SER A 262 21.85 -9.83 -0.15
C SER A 262 23.02 -10.14 -1.08
N SER A 263 24.22 -10.24 -0.50
CA SER A 263 25.43 -10.62 -1.22
C SER A 263 25.48 -12.09 -1.68
N ASP A 264 24.40 -12.86 -1.46
CA ASP A 264 24.27 -14.25 -1.97
C ASP A 264 24.36 -14.28 -3.48
N VAL A 265 23.90 -13.22 -4.15
CA VAL A 265 24.06 -13.03 -5.59
C VAL A 265 24.68 -11.66 -5.89
N ALA A 266 25.57 -11.62 -6.88
CA ALA A 266 26.26 -10.40 -7.29
C ALA A 266 26.18 -10.21 -8.80
N GLU A 267 26.32 -8.97 -9.22
CA GLU A 267 26.25 -8.57 -10.64
C GLU A 267 27.26 -9.33 -11.49
N ASN A 268 26.77 -9.91 -12.58
CA ASN A 268 27.56 -10.67 -13.58
C ASN A 268 28.32 -11.91 -13.05
N GLN A 269 27.95 -12.44 -11.88
CA GLN A 269 28.52 -13.68 -11.36
C GLN A 269 27.83 -14.91 -11.94
N ILE A 270 28.54 -16.03 -11.91
CA ILE A 270 28.05 -17.34 -12.36
C ILE A 270 27.96 -18.28 -11.16
N TYR A 271 26.79 -18.87 -10.98
CA TYR A 271 26.50 -19.84 -9.90
C TYR A 271 26.16 -21.19 -10.51
N CYS A 272 26.89 -22.22 -10.12
CA CYS A 272 26.69 -23.59 -10.59
C CYS A 272 26.32 -24.47 -9.40
N GLN A 273 25.13 -24.22 -8.81
CA GLN A 273 24.63 -24.98 -7.67
C GLN A 273 23.11 -25.08 -7.72
N ASP A 274 22.55 -26.24 -7.39
CA ASP A 274 21.12 -26.38 -7.17
C ASP A 274 20.71 -25.76 -5.85
N GLY A 275 19.49 -25.25 -5.78
CA GLY A 275 18.99 -24.60 -4.57
C GLY A 275 19.67 -23.27 -4.24
N LEU A 276 20.18 -22.54 -5.23
CA LEU A 276 20.78 -21.20 -5.01
C LEU A 276 19.84 -20.33 -4.20
N ARG A 277 20.28 -19.95 -3.01
CA ARG A 277 19.54 -19.07 -2.12
C ARG A 277 19.76 -17.62 -2.52
N ILE A 278 18.68 -16.87 -2.63
CA ILE A 278 18.70 -15.43 -2.90
C ILE A 278 17.83 -14.76 -1.85
N ALA A 279 18.42 -13.95 -1.00
CA ALA A 279 17.71 -13.21 0.03
C ALA A 279 17.58 -11.74 -0.33
N PHE A 280 16.42 -11.17 0.00
CA PHE A 280 16.12 -9.76 -0.22
C PHE A 280 15.18 -9.27 0.88
N ARG A 281 15.15 -7.97 1.12
CA ARG A 281 14.26 -7.37 2.12
C ARG A 281 13.89 -5.95 1.77
N ASP A 282 12.72 -5.56 2.23
CA ASP A 282 12.19 -4.22 2.23
C ASP A 282 11.01 -4.14 3.20
N ASP A 283 10.75 -2.98 3.78
CA ASP A 283 9.63 -2.80 4.71
C ASP A 283 8.26 -2.78 3.98
N HIS A 284 8.27 -2.43 2.70
CA HIS A 284 7.08 -2.28 1.86
C HIS A 284 7.19 -3.06 0.54
N LEU A 285 7.69 -4.28 0.64
CA LEU A 285 7.93 -5.14 -0.52
C LEU A 285 6.63 -5.41 -1.30
N LYS A 286 6.67 -5.14 -2.60
CA LYS A 286 5.55 -5.35 -3.52
C LYS A 286 5.68 -6.63 -4.33
N SER A 287 6.79 -6.79 -5.02
CA SER A 287 6.96 -7.92 -5.93
C SER A 287 8.42 -8.30 -6.13
N VAL A 288 8.65 -9.55 -6.45
CA VAL A 288 9.92 -10.06 -6.94
C VAL A 288 9.69 -10.78 -8.27
N THR A 289 10.50 -10.43 -9.27
CA THR A 289 10.43 -11.06 -10.58
C THR A 289 11.78 -11.65 -10.99
N LEU A 290 11.74 -12.80 -11.63
CA LEU A 290 12.89 -13.41 -12.28
C LEU A 290 12.60 -13.48 -13.78
N ASN A 291 13.45 -12.86 -14.59
CA ASN A 291 13.25 -12.74 -16.04
C ASN A 291 11.86 -12.20 -16.41
N GLY A 292 11.32 -11.28 -15.61
CA GLY A 292 9.99 -10.69 -15.79
C GLY A 292 8.82 -11.57 -15.35
N THR A 293 9.09 -12.76 -14.80
CA THR A 293 8.06 -13.64 -14.23
C THR A 293 8.01 -13.45 -12.72
N GLU A 294 6.82 -13.23 -12.18
CA GLU A 294 6.62 -13.07 -10.73
C GLU A 294 6.94 -14.38 -10.00
N MET A 295 7.69 -14.28 -8.91
CA MET A 295 8.19 -15.39 -8.13
C MET A 295 7.58 -15.41 -6.74
N THR A 296 7.38 -16.62 -6.21
CA THR A 296 7.02 -16.83 -4.80
C THR A 296 8.28 -16.96 -3.96
N TYR A 297 8.22 -16.46 -2.73
CA TYR A 297 9.33 -16.50 -1.78
C TYR A 297 8.86 -16.90 -0.38
N ALA A 298 9.78 -17.30 0.47
CA ALA A 298 9.53 -17.63 1.87
C ALA A 298 10.17 -16.58 2.80
N ALA A 299 9.64 -16.42 4.01
CA ALA A 299 10.26 -15.59 5.03
C ALA A 299 11.21 -16.45 5.87
N GLU A 300 12.48 -16.04 5.98
CA GLU A 300 13.53 -16.72 6.75
C GLU A 300 14.38 -15.67 7.49
N ASP A 301 14.39 -15.69 8.82
CA ASP A 301 15.24 -14.83 9.67
C ASP A 301 15.19 -13.33 9.34
N GLY A 302 14.00 -12.82 9.02
CA GLY A 302 13.79 -11.40 8.67
C GLY A 302 14.11 -11.03 7.23
N TRP A 303 14.42 -12.01 6.39
CA TRP A 303 14.60 -11.88 4.94
C TRP A 303 13.49 -12.60 4.20
N CYS A 304 13.17 -12.11 3.00
CA CYS A 304 12.45 -12.85 2.00
C CYS A 304 13.44 -13.69 1.19
N VAL A 305 13.18 -14.96 0.97
CA VAL A 305 14.13 -15.89 0.33
C VAL A 305 13.48 -16.57 -0.87
N LEU A 306 14.12 -16.42 -2.01
CA LEU A 306 13.86 -17.17 -3.23
C LEU A 306 14.94 -18.25 -3.39
N ARG A 307 14.55 -19.46 -3.83
CA ARG A 307 15.49 -20.53 -4.14
C ARG A 307 15.35 -20.96 -5.60
N LEU A 308 16.44 -20.93 -6.33
CA LEU A 308 16.48 -21.43 -7.70
C LEU A 308 16.87 -22.89 -7.67
N SER A 309 16.03 -23.75 -8.24
CA SER A 309 16.27 -25.19 -8.31
C SER A 309 15.76 -25.78 -9.63
N ALA A 310 16.49 -26.76 -10.15
CA ALA A 310 16.07 -27.53 -11.31
C ALA A 310 14.73 -28.26 -11.06
N VAL A 311 14.49 -28.70 -9.84
CA VAL A 311 13.25 -29.40 -9.44
C VAL A 311 12.05 -28.45 -9.48
N SER A 312 12.24 -27.17 -9.17
CA SER A 312 11.18 -26.14 -9.25
C SER A 312 10.91 -25.65 -10.68
N GLY A 313 11.68 -26.10 -11.67
CA GLY A 313 11.55 -25.72 -13.06
C GLY A 313 12.16 -24.35 -13.39
N SER A 314 13.08 -23.85 -12.56
CA SER A 314 13.86 -22.62 -12.86
C SER A 314 14.66 -22.84 -14.16
N GLN A 315 14.64 -21.86 -15.04
CA GLN A 315 15.41 -21.93 -16.30
C GLN A 315 16.88 -21.58 -16.03
N GLU A 316 17.78 -22.43 -16.52
CA GLU A 316 19.22 -22.18 -16.44
C GLU A 316 19.67 -21.08 -17.42
N GLY A 317 20.82 -20.47 -17.13
CA GLY A 317 21.46 -19.44 -17.93
C GLY A 317 21.34 -18.05 -17.33
N GLN A 318 21.24 -17.06 -18.21
CA GLN A 318 21.16 -15.65 -17.81
C GLN A 318 19.89 -15.39 -16.99
N GLN A 319 20.08 -14.76 -15.84
CA GLN A 319 19.00 -14.38 -14.94
C GLN A 319 18.99 -12.88 -14.72
N THR A 320 17.80 -12.31 -14.63
CA THR A 320 17.55 -10.94 -14.21
C THR A 320 16.55 -10.98 -13.06
N LEU A 321 17.04 -10.74 -11.85
CA LEU A 321 16.20 -10.61 -10.66
C LEU A 321 15.89 -9.14 -10.45
N THR A 322 14.61 -8.81 -10.31
CA THR A 322 14.15 -7.47 -9.94
C THR A 322 13.24 -7.57 -8.72
N VAL A 323 13.56 -6.81 -7.70
CA VAL A 323 12.77 -6.65 -6.47
C VAL A 323 12.23 -5.24 -6.45
N THR A 324 10.92 -5.08 -6.24
CA THR A 324 10.24 -3.78 -6.29
C THR A 324 9.39 -3.61 -5.03
N ASP A 325 9.40 -2.40 -4.44
CA ASP A 325 8.55 -2.00 -3.33
C ASP A 325 7.21 -1.40 -3.79
N GLU A 326 6.35 -1.03 -2.83
CA GLU A 326 5.04 -0.40 -3.10
C GLU A 326 5.17 1.03 -3.64
N ALA A 327 6.28 1.72 -3.38
CA ALA A 327 6.56 3.04 -3.92
C ALA A 327 7.06 2.99 -5.37
N GLY A 328 7.46 1.83 -5.86
CA GLY A 328 7.98 1.62 -7.20
C GLY A 328 9.51 1.73 -7.30
N ASN A 329 10.24 1.87 -6.15
CA ASN A 329 11.69 1.74 -6.17
C ASN A 329 12.05 0.28 -6.45
N GLY A 330 13.12 0.05 -7.17
CA GLY A 330 13.51 -1.30 -7.55
C GLY A 330 15.00 -1.51 -7.55
N THR A 331 15.40 -2.71 -7.12
CA THR A 331 16.78 -3.19 -7.23
C THR A 331 16.83 -4.35 -8.19
N THR A 332 17.75 -4.29 -9.14
CA THR A 332 17.92 -5.34 -10.14
C THR A 332 19.36 -5.87 -10.09
N VAL A 333 19.52 -7.18 -10.20
CA VAL A 333 20.80 -7.85 -10.32
C VAL A 333 20.76 -8.85 -11.49
N HIS A 334 21.85 -8.85 -12.29
CA HIS A 334 22.02 -9.77 -13.41
C HIS A 334 23.11 -10.80 -13.05
N PHE A 335 22.80 -12.08 -13.22
CA PHE A 335 23.75 -13.15 -12.96
C PHE A 335 23.45 -14.34 -13.87
N GLN A 336 24.29 -15.37 -13.82
CA GLN A 336 24.02 -16.64 -14.49
C GLN A 336 23.85 -17.73 -13.44
N TRP A 337 22.86 -18.57 -13.65
CA TRP A 337 22.61 -19.71 -12.80
C TRP A 337 22.47 -21.00 -13.58
N TYR A 338 23.09 -22.03 -13.06
CA TYR A 338 23.02 -23.40 -13.53
C TYR A 338 22.81 -24.30 -12.30
N ALA A 339 22.00 -25.35 -12.43
CA ALA A 339 21.70 -26.25 -11.30
C ALA A 339 22.90 -27.10 -10.87
N GLY A 340 23.97 -27.10 -11.63
CA GLY A 340 25.22 -27.79 -11.32
C GLY A 340 26.34 -27.44 -12.26
N HIS A 341 27.49 -28.07 -12.04
CA HIS A 341 28.64 -27.90 -12.91
C HIS A 341 28.53 -28.80 -14.14
N SER A 342 28.92 -28.29 -15.32
CA SER A 342 29.07 -29.05 -16.55
C SER A 342 30.54 -29.14 -16.90
N PHE A 343 31.17 -30.26 -16.49
CA PHE A 343 32.60 -30.49 -16.68
C PHE A 343 32.89 -31.04 -18.07
N ASP A 344 33.97 -30.57 -18.68
CA ASP A 344 34.57 -31.14 -19.89
C ASP A 344 35.46 -32.36 -19.56
N ASP A 345 36.08 -32.95 -20.56
CA ASP A 345 36.95 -34.14 -20.41
C ASP A 345 38.21 -33.86 -19.56
N THR A 346 38.53 -32.60 -19.29
CA THR A 346 39.64 -32.19 -18.45
C THR A 346 39.24 -31.92 -17.00
N GLY A 347 37.92 -31.94 -16.74
CA GLY A 347 37.35 -31.61 -15.44
C GLY A 347 37.21 -30.10 -15.21
N LEU A 348 37.24 -29.28 -16.27
CA LEU A 348 36.98 -27.85 -16.17
C LEU A 348 35.50 -27.57 -16.44
N CYS A 349 34.84 -26.85 -15.52
CA CYS A 349 33.45 -26.48 -15.73
C CYS A 349 33.31 -25.45 -16.86
N SER A 350 32.51 -25.77 -17.90
CA SER A 350 32.27 -24.94 -19.07
C SER A 350 31.53 -23.66 -18.75
N HIS A 351 30.84 -23.58 -17.62
CA HIS A 351 30.07 -22.42 -17.20
C HIS A 351 30.92 -21.45 -16.37
N CYS A 352 31.46 -21.89 -15.23
CA CYS A 352 32.13 -21.02 -14.26
C CYS A 352 33.67 -21.17 -14.27
N GLY A 353 34.22 -22.11 -15.03
CA GLY A 353 35.68 -22.34 -15.07
C GLY A 353 36.25 -23.03 -13.83
N LEU A 354 35.40 -23.55 -12.94
CA LEU A 354 35.87 -24.31 -11.77
C LEU A 354 36.54 -25.60 -12.25
N GLN A 355 37.74 -25.90 -11.71
CA GLN A 355 38.41 -27.19 -11.88
C GLN A 355 37.80 -28.17 -10.89
N ALA A 356 37.29 -29.31 -11.33
CA ALA A 356 36.86 -30.40 -10.46
C ALA A 356 38.03 -30.85 -9.55
N GLU A 357 37.73 -31.08 -8.30
CA GLU A 357 38.74 -31.58 -7.35
C GLU A 357 39.00 -33.08 -7.52
N ALA A 358 37.98 -33.83 -7.93
CA ALA A 358 38.08 -35.27 -8.07
C ALA A 358 37.25 -35.83 -9.22
N ARG A 359 37.63 -37.05 -9.65
CA ARG A 359 36.87 -37.87 -10.60
C ARG A 359 36.70 -39.29 -10.03
N TRP A 360 35.47 -39.80 -10.13
CA TRP A 360 35.14 -41.18 -9.81
C TRP A 360 34.13 -41.76 -10.80
N ASN A 361 34.40 -42.97 -11.36
CA ASN A 361 33.56 -43.63 -12.38
C ASN A 361 33.22 -42.69 -13.53
N ASP A 362 34.24 -41.98 -14.06
CA ASP A 362 34.11 -41.02 -15.15
C ASP A 362 33.19 -39.81 -14.87
N VAL A 363 32.73 -39.66 -13.63
CA VAL A 363 32.01 -38.47 -13.14
C VAL A 363 32.99 -37.54 -12.43
N PHE A 364 32.94 -36.25 -12.80
CA PHE A 364 33.69 -35.20 -12.16
C PHE A 364 32.92 -34.62 -10.96
N PHE A 365 33.63 -34.31 -9.92
CA PHE A 365 33.07 -33.76 -8.67
C PHE A 365 33.72 -32.42 -8.36
N PRO A 366 32.95 -31.38 -8.04
CA PRO A 366 33.51 -30.09 -7.63
C PRO A 366 34.31 -30.21 -6.35
N HIS A 367 33.94 -31.12 -5.43
CA HIS A 367 34.60 -31.35 -4.15
C HIS A 367 35.02 -32.82 -3.99
N LEU A 368 36.16 -33.04 -3.39
CA LEU A 368 36.72 -34.38 -3.14
C LEU A 368 35.82 -35.19 -2.17
N GLU A 369 35.26 -34.54 -1.17
CA GLU A 369 34.37 -35.18 -0.20
C GLU A 369 33.10 -35.77 -0.84
N ASP A 370 32.55 -35.12 -1.85
CA ASP A 370 31.38 -35.62 -2.58
C ASP A 370 31.73 -36.90 -3.37
N ALA A 371 32.91 -36.90 -3.98
CA ALA A 371 33.41 -38.08 -4.68
C ALA A 371 33.65 -39.27 -3.73
N LEU A 372 34.26 -39.01 -2.57
CA LEU A 372 34.50 -40.04 -1.55
C LEU A 372 33.21 -40.57 -0.96
N THR A 373 32.26 -39.71 -0.68
CA THR A 373 30.94 -40.10 -0.18
C THR A 373 30.18 -40.94 -1.22
N SER A 374 30.26 -40.56 -2.48
CA SER A 374 29.64 -41.30 -3.58
C SER A 374 30.28 -42.71 -3.75
N ALA A 375 31.59 -42.78 -3.62
CA ALA A 375 32.33 -44.03 -3.66
C ALA A 375 31.99 -44.95 -2.49
N ASP A 376 31.84 -44.39 -1.26
CA ASP A 376 31.45 -45.15 -0.08
C ASP A 376 30.03 -45.71 -0.17
N ALA A 377 29.10 -44.95 -0.73
CA ALA A 377 27.69 -45.34 -0.91
C ALA A 377 27.49 -46.39 -2.02
N ALA A 378 28.50 -46.61 -2.87
CA ALA A 378 28.39 -47.54 -4.01
C ALA A 378 28.38 -49.01 -3.59
N GLU A 379 27.83 -49.84 -4.47
CA GLU A 379 27.91 -51.30 -4.32
C GLU A 379 29.37 -51.81 -4.41
N ASP A 380 29.65 -52.97 -3.83
CA ASP A 380 31.01 -53.51 -3.63
C ASP A 380 31.90 -53.54 -4.88
N GLY A 381 31.35 -53.74 -6.07
CA GLY A 381 32.15 -53.74 -7.32
C GLY A 381 32.69 -52.36 -7.71
N ALA A 382 31.87 -51.34 -7.65
CA ALA A 382 32.20 -49.97 -8.04
C ALA A 382 33.07 -49.26 -6.96
N ARG A 383 32.93 -49.60 -5.72
CA ARG A 383 33.64 -49.02 -4.55
C ARG A 383 35.18 -49.14 -4.67
N PHE A 384 35.69 -50.15 -5.37
CA PHE A 384 37.13 -50.34 -5.59
C PHE A 384 37.67 -49.51 -6.77
N THR A 385 36.82 -48.80 -7.50
CA THR A 385 37.27 -47.81 -8.47
C THR A 385 37.83 -46.62 -7.69
N ALA A 386 39.02 -46.14 -8.10
CA ALA A 386 39.65 -45.05 -7.38
C ALA A 386 38.94 -43.71 -7.59
N VAL A 387 38.80 -42.98 -6.50
CA VAL A 387 38.57 -41.54 -6.54
C VAL A 387 39.91 -40.89 -6.87
N VAL A 388 40.00 -40.26 -8.04
CA VAL A 388 41.24 -39.67 -8.57
C VAL A 388 41.23 -38.19 -8.26
N MET A 389 42.23 -37.68 -7.54
CA MET A 389 42.41 -36.25 -7.36
C MET A 389 42.86 -35.57 -8.68
N LEU A 390 42.35 -34.42 -8.94
CA LEU A 390 42.64 -33.61 -10.15
C LEU A 390 43.30 -32.28 -9.83
N THR A 391 43.33 -31.92 -8.54
CA THR A 391 43.99 -30.70 -8.02
C THR A 391 44.40 -30.92 -6.59
N ASN A 392 45.13 -29.98 -6.00
CA ASN A 392 45.42 -29.96 -4.57
C ASN A 392 44.15 -29.61 -3.82
N VAL A 393 43.85 -30.40 -2.75
CA VAL A 393 42.64 -30.25 -1.97
C VAL A 393 42.94 -30.05 -0.51
N SER A 394 42.18 -29.22 0.16
CA SER A 394 42.20 -29.06 1.61
C SER A 394 40.86 -29.51 2.18
N LEU A 395 40.84 -30.62 2.90
CA LEU A 395 39.63 -31.12 3.57
C LEU A 395 39.27 -30.23 4.75
N PRO A 396 38.06 -29.70 4.79
CA PRO A 396 37.61 -28.81 5.89
C PRO A 396 37.47 -29.58 7.21
N ALA A 397 37.75 -28.87 8.30
CA ALA A 397 37.73 -29.46 9.67
C ALA A 397 36.36 -29.91 10.13
N ASP A 398 35.31 -29.19 9.74
CA ASP A 398 33.98 -29.29 10.35
C ASP A 398 32.94 -29.90 9.40
N ALA A 399 33.27 -30.11 8.12
CA ALA A 399 32.29 -30.47 7.10
C ALA A 399 32.40 -31.93 6.63
N PHE A 400 33.56 -32.55 6.78
CA PHE A 400 33.80 -33.89 6.26
C PHE A 400 34.71 -34.73 7.19
N SER A 401 34.38 -35.99 7.31
CA SER A 401 35.16 -36.98 8.08
C SER A 401 35.56 -38.15 7.19
N LEU A 402 36.81 -38.56 7.28
CA LEU A 402 37.30 -39.80 6.65
C LEU A 402 36.88 -41.04 7.43
N ASP A 403 36.32 -40.87 8.65
CA ASP A 403 35.91 -42.00 9.48
C ASP A 403 34.76 -42.79 8.84
N GLY A 404 34.91 -44.09 8.77
CA GLY A 404 33.95 -45.01 8.16
C GLY A 404 33.98 -45.08 6.64
N ILE A 405 34.71 -44.20 5.97
CA ILE A 405 34.80 -44.15 4.48
C ILE A 405 35.45 -45.44 3.95
N ARG A 406 34.81 -46.04 2.93
CA ARG A 406 35.28 -47.20 2.20
C ARG A 406 35.57 -46.80 0.76
N ALA A 407 36.77 -46.34 0.50
CA ALA A 407 37.15 -45.83 -0.83
C ALA A 407 38.65 -46.10 -1.13
N VAL A 408 38.97 -46.03 -2.41
CA VAL A 408 40.35 -45.96 -2.89
C VAL A 408 40.60 -44.51 -3.34
N LEU A 409 41.51 -43.79 -2.69
CA LEU A 409 41.93 -42.45 -3.02
C LEU A 409 43.24 -42.46 -3.79
N ALA A 410 43.26 -41.98 -5.00
CA ALA A 410 44.43 -41.81 -5.83
C ALA A 410 44.87 -40.35 -5.84
N LEU A 411 46.06 -40.07 -5.27
CA LEU A 411 46.58 -38.69 -5.16
C LEU A 411 47.05 -38.12 -6.51
N GLU A 412 47.58 -38.97 -7.36
CA GLU A 412 48.06 -38.64 -8.72
C GLU A 412 48.94 -37.39 -8.78
N GLY A 413 49.86 -37.27 -7.78
CA GLY A 413 50.79 -36.15 -7.68
C GLY A 413 50.27 -34.93 -6.94
N HIS A 414 49.00 -34.91 -6.57
CA HIS A 414 48.36 -33.79 -5.87
C HIS A 414 48.57 -33.86 -4.35
N THR A 415 48.38 -32.74 -3.68
CA THR A 415 48.50 -32.60 -2.23
C THR A 415 47.11 -32.60 -1.60
N LEU A 416 46.90 -33.53 -0.67
CA LEU A 416 45.76 -33.54 0.25
C LEU A 416 46.19 -32.92 1.58
N THR A 417 45.57 -31.82 1.95
CA THR A 417 45.83 -31.14 3.23
C THR A 417 44.69 -31.44 4.21
N LEU A 418 45.04 -32.00 5.39
CA LEU A 418 44.10 -32.19 6.49
C LEU A 418 44.07 -30.92 7.33
N SER A 419 42.99 -30.16 7.29
CA SER A 419 42.86 -28.90 8.04
C SER A 419 42.67 -29.14 9.56
N ALA A 420 42.17 -30.30 9.93
CA ALA A 420 42.04 -30.76 11.31
C ALA A 420 42.56 -32.21 11.48
N PRO A 421 42.88 -32.65 12.70
CA PRO A 421 43.16 -34.08 12.98
C PRO A 421 41.96 -34.94 12.54
N MET A 422 42.24 -36.02 11.81
CA MET A 422 41.23 -36.96 11.36
C MET A 422 41.50 -38.33 11.92
N THR A 423 40.45 -39.06 12.30
CA THR A 423 40.55 -40.41 12.88
C THR A 423 39.77 -41.39 12.04
N LEU A 424 40.36 -42.55 11.79
CA LEU A 424 39.70 -43.73 11.23
C LEU A 424 39.37 -44.70 12.38
N GLU A 425 38.18 -44.57 12.97
CA GLU A 425 37.79 -45.35 14.18
C GLU A 425 36.79 -46.44 13.83
N GLN A 426 35.91 -46.25 12.87
CA GLN A 426 34.87 -47.19 12.51
C GLN A 426 35.47 -48.45 11.83
N SER A 427 35.24 -49.60 12.42
CA SER A 427 35.74 -50.90 11.90
C SER A 427 35.22 -51.26 10.50
N THR A 428 34.17 -50.61 10.03
CA THR A 428 33.63 -50.75 8.67
C THR A 428 34.41 -49.93 7.65
N GLY A 429 35.13 -48.88 8.08
CA GLY A 429 35.91 -48.02 7.23
C GLY A 429 37.11 -48.78 6.63
N ASN A 430 37.38 -48.51 5.34
CA ASN A 430 38.50 -49.07 4.61
C ASN A 430 38.99 -48.08 3.57
N LEU A 431 39.96 -47.26 3.96
CA LEU A 431 40.57 -46.26 3.07
C LEU A 431 41.85 -46.81 2.48
N THR A 432 41.94 -46.84 1.17
CA THR A 432 43.19 -47.18 0.47
C THR A 432 43.73 -45.90 -0.20
N ILE A 433 45.00 -45.58 0.08
CA ILE A 433 45.68 -44.41 -0.51
C ILE A 433 46.73 -44.91 -1.48
N ARG A 434 46.72 -44.39 -2.69
CA ARG A 434 47.72 -44.69 -3.72
C ARG A 434 48.15 -43.42 -4.47
N ASP A 435 49.29 -43.49 -5.11
CA ASP A 435 49.84 -42.44 -5.95
C ASP A 435 50.70 -43.03 -7.07
N SER A 436 50.29 -42.90 -8.31
CA SER A 436 51.01 -43.46 -9.45
C SER A 436 52.23 -42.61 -9.84
N THR A 437 52.28 -41.36 -9.41
CA THR A 437 53.33 -40.39 -9.78
C THR A 437 54.48 -40.34 -8.78
N SER A 438 54.33 -40.91 -7.61
CA SER A 438 55.26 -40.85 -6.46
C SER A 438 55.56 -39.43 -5.95
N SER A 439 54.71 -38.46 -6.30
CA SER A 439 54.83 -37.05 -5.87
C SER A 439 53.60 -36.57 -5.07
N GLY A 440 52.54 -37.36 -4.98
CA GLY A 440 51.36 -37.06 -4.20
C GLY A 440 51.63 -37.01 -2.72
N LYS A 441 51.03 -36.06 -2.01
CA LYS A 441 51.30 -35.76 -0.62
C LYS A 441 50.06 -35.73 0.24
N ILE A 442 50.21 -36.11 1.52
CA ILE A 442 49.26 -35.82 2.57
C ILE A 442 49.97 -34.95 3.60
N THR A 443 49.40 -33.80 3.87
CA THR A 443 49.97 -32.75 4.75
C THR A 443 48.99 -32.26 5.78
N GLY A 444 49.40 -31.36 6.64
CA GLY A 444 48.55 -30.72 7.65
C GLY A 444 48.51 -31.47 8.96
N GLN A 445 47.32 -31.68 9.49
CA GLN A 445 47.10 -32.27 10.80
C GLN A 445 47.29 -33.82 10.78
N ALA A 446 47.31 -34.45 11.94
CA ALA A 446 47.51 -35.88 12.06
C ALA A 446 46.37 -36.72 11.49
N LEU A 447 46.71 -37.85 10.89
CA LEU A 447 45.77 -38.93 10.58
C LEU A 447 45.97 -40.06 11.57
N THR A 448 44.96 -40.29 12.41
CA THR A 448 44.97 -41.36 13.43
C THR A 448 44.20 -42.57 12.93
N VAL A 449 44.73 -43.74 13.05
CA VAL A 449 44.03 -45.00 12.75
C VAL A 449 43.80 -45.76 14.05
N LYS A 450 42.47 -45.91 14.39
CA LYS A 450 42.03 -46.55 15.63
C LYS A 450 40.77 -47.40 15.36
N GLY A 451 40.93 -48.57 14.83
CA GLY A 451 39.80 -49.48 14.55
C GLY A 451 39.41 -49.56 13.07
N GLY A 452 39.49 -48.47 12.30
CA GLY A 452 39.32 -48.46 10.84
C GLY A 452 40.52 -49.12 10.15
N ARG A 453 40.37 -49.44 8.84
CA ARG A 453 41.43 -49.98 8.03
C ARG A 453 42.06 -48.93 7.14
N LEU A 454 43.37 -48.78 7.18
CA LEU A 454 44.13 -47.97 6.23
C LEU A 454 45.11 -48.84 5.45
N THR A 455 45.07 -48.74 4.12
CA THR A 455 46.07 -49.31 3.23
C THR A 455 46.78 -48.18 2.51
N VAL A 456 48.11 -48.14 2.58
CA VAL A 456 48.91 -47.17 1.81
C VAL A 456 49.73 -47.96 0.77
N GLU A 457 49.42 -47.78 -0.48
CA GLU A 457 50.18 -48.37 -1.59
C GLU A 457 51.33 -47.47 -2.02
N ALA A 458 51.11 -46.16 -2.06
CA ALA A 458 52.10 -45.15 -2.38
C ALA A 458 51.64 -43.78 -1.86
N GLY A 459 52.50 -42.78 -1.83
CA GLY A 459 52.27 -41.38 -1.43
C GLY A 459 53.26 -40.92 -0.37
N CYS A 460 53.34 -39.60 -0.17
CA CYS A 460 54.24 -38.98 0.82
C CYS A 460 53.40 -38.36 1.97
N PHE A 461 53.54 -38.89 3.16
CA PHE A 461 52.91 -38.39 4.37
C PHE A 461 53.85 -37.38 5.04
N GLU A 462 53.66 -36.09 4.79
CA GLU A 462 54.40 -35.01 5.47
C GLU A 462 53.79 -34.65 6.84
N ASN A 463 52.60 -35.16 7.13
CA ASN A 463 51.93 -35.06 8.43
C ASN A 463 52.30 -36.26 9.37
N THR A 464 51.75 -36.28 10.57
CA THR A 464 51.86 -37.43 11.48
C THR A 464 50.82 -38.48 11.12
N LEU A 465 51.25 -39.71 10.88
CA LEU A 465 50.41 -40.89 10.84
C LEU A 465 50.49 -41.59 12.21
N ASP A 466 49.38 -41.55 12.95
CA ASP A 466 49.28 -42.10 14.31
C ASP A 466 48.52 -43.43 14.31
N LEU A 467 49.21 -44.51 14.68
CA LEU A 467 48.69 -45.86 14.60
C LEU A 467 48.34 -46.33 16.01
N GLN A 468 47.05 -46.36 16.33
CA GLN A 468 46.53 -46.83 17.62
C GLN A 468 45.92 -48.21 17.54
N ASP A 469 45.92 -48.89 16.35
CA ASP A 469 45.45 -50.24 16.12
C ASP A 469 46.19 -50.85 14.92
N TYR A 470 46.24 -52.22 14.86
CA TYR A 470 47.04 -52.99 13.86
C TYR A 470 46.31 -53.13 12.48
N ASN A 471 45.27 -52.37 12.19
CA ASN A 471 44.55 -52.43 10.91
C ASN A 471 45.17 -51.59 9.80
N VAL A 472 46.48 -51.41 9.82
CA VAL A 472 47.20 -50.63 8.82
C VAL A 472 48.13 -51.52 8.00
N THR A 473 48.07 -51.39 6.68
CA THR A 473 48.96 -52.06 5.75
C THR A 473 49.71 -51.02 4.91
N LEU A 474 51.03 -51.02 5.00
CA LEU A 474 51.91 -50.14 4.24
C LEU A 474 52.68 -50.96 3.20
N PHE A 475 52.28 -50.87 1.92
CA PHE A 475 52.99 -51.50 0.82
C PHE A 475 54.11 -50.59 0.26
N GLY A 476 53.97 -49.29 0.42
CA GLY A 476 54.92 -48.28 -0.05
C GLY A 476 54.65 -46.94 0.60
N GLY A 477 55.30 -45.89 0.07
CA GLY A 477 55.14 -44.50 0.55
C GLY A 477 56.34 -44.03 1.39
N THR A 478 56.37 -42.72 1.63
CA THR A 478 57.33 -42.04 2.52
C THR A 478 56.56 -41.37 3.66
N PHE A 479 57.10 -41.45 4.88
CA PHE A 479 56.42 -40.97 6.07
C PHE A 479 57.37 -40.09 6.87
N ALA A 480 57.00 -38.82 7.09
CA ALA A 480 57.76 -37.91 7.92
C ALA A 480 57.77 -38.34 9.38
N ARG A 481 56.59 -38.83 9.85
CA ARG A 481 56.46 -39.35 11.23
C ARG A 481 55.38 -40.40 11.32
N ILE A 482 55.72 -41.53 11.89
CA ILE A 482 54.75 -42.53 12.33
C ILE A 482 54.85 -42.64 13.85
N THR A 483 53.71 -42.60 14.56
CA THR A 483 53.60 -42.85 16.00
C THR A 483 52.73 -44.08 16.20
N SER A 484 53.01 -44.86 17.24
CA SER A 484 52.19 -45.99 17.69
C SER A 484 52.09 -45.96 19.21
N GLU A 485 50.94 -46.26 19.77
CA GLU A 485 50.80 -46.57 21.18
C GLU A 485 51.24 -48.01 21.34
N ASP A 486 52.21 -48.25 22.28
CA ASP A 486 52.70 -49.56 22.67
C ASP A 486 51.65 -50.37 23.45
#